data_a07e9ffb2b394837c23251c99461b753
#
_entry.id   a07e9ffb2b394837c23251c99461b753
#
_cell.length_a   1.000
_cell.length_b   1.000
_cell.length_c   1.000
_cell.angle_alpha   90.00
_cell.angle_beta   90.00
_cell.angle_gamma   90.00
#
_symmetry.space_group_name_H-M   'P 1'
#
loop_
_entity.id
_entity.type
_entity.pdbx_description
1 polymer ?
#
loop_
_entity_poly.entity_id
_entity_poly.type
_entity_poly.pdbx_seq_one_letter_code
_entity_poly.pdbx_strand_id
1 'polypeptide(L)'
;MATYTKTLKLKVKPEAYAWLNEAAREVNTVWNWAAETSTKAATRTDIKRKWMSGFDLCNLSTGGAEYFERIKSQTIQRVCCEYAAKRQQFRKLKLRFRASGGSKRALGWIPFKSSCIRKRGKALRFCGKAFRVFDSDKLEGVKWKQGNFAQDAVGDWFLCLPVEVEVIHDVAPKEAVGVDLGLKAIATTSDGDVLEAGRWTHRYADKLAMAQRRGHKKQAKRIHRKIARCRADALHKFSRKLVNEYQIITIGDVSSSKLAKTKMAKSVLDSGWGMLKAQLISK
;
A
#
# COMPACT_ATOMS: atom_id res chain seq x y z
N MET A 1 -5.33 -16.94 -22.29
CA MET A 1 -5.78 -16.98 -20.89
C MET A 1 -5.77 -15.56 -20.35
N ALA A 2 -6.81 -15.13 -19.66
CA ALA A 2 -6.83 -13.80 -19.07
C ALA A 2 -5.93 -13.81 -17.81
N THR A 3 -5.13 -12.75 -17.62
CA THR A 3 -4.28 -12.58 -16.46
C THR A 3 -4.64 -11.30 -15.72
N TYR A 4 -4.51 -11.30 -14.41
CA TYR A 4 -4.64 -10.10 -13.59
C TYR A 4 -3.42 -9.89 -12.70
N THR A 5 -3.17 -8.64 -12.31
CA THR A 5 -2.04 -8.31 -11.46
C THR A 5 -2.48 -8.31 -9.99
N LYS A 6 -1.90 -9.18 -9.18
CA LYS A 6 -2.08 -9.23 -7.73
C LYS A 6 -0.82 -8.73 -7.03
N THR A 7 -0.97 -7.96 -5.94
CA THR A 7 0.18 -7.58 -5.10
C THR A 7 0.36 -8.59 -3.97
N LEU A 8 1.46 -9.34 -4.01
CA LEU A 8 1.93 -10.12 -2.87
C LEU A 8 2.55 -9.18 -1.85
N LYS A 9 2.06 -9.23 -0.61
CA LYS A 9 2.57 -8.46 0.51
C LYS A 9 3.14 -9.40 1.56
N LEU A 10 4.46 -9.53 1.60
CA LEU A 10 5.18 -10.44 2.47
C LEU A 10 5.89 -9.67 3.60
N LYS A 11 5.71 -10.08 4.84
CA LYS A 11 6.39 -9.43 5.97
C LYS A 11 7.87 -9.79 5.94
N VAL A 12 8.74 -8.77 6.01
CA VAL A 12 10.19 -8.94 6.13
C VAL A 12 10.54 -9.34 7.56
N LYS A 13 11.55 -10.21 7.74
CA LYS A 13 12.02 -10.58 9.07
C LYS A 13 12.76 -9.41 9.73
N PRO A 14 12.66 -9.27 11.07
CA PRO A 14 13.15 -8.09 11.80
C PRO A 14 14.64 -7.80 11.65
N GLU A 15 15.47 -8.81 11.40
CA GLU A 15 16.91 -8.65 11.22
C GLU A 15 17.31 -7.66 10.10
N ALA A 16 16.41 -7.42 9.14
CA ALA A 16 16.65 -6.46 8.06
C ALA A 16 16.16 -5.04 8.36
N TYR A 17 15.42 -4.82 9.45
CA TYR A 17 14.73 -3.55 9.68
C TYR A 17 15.68 -2.36 9.85
N ALA A 18 16.80 -2.53 10.56
CA ALA A 18 17.78 -1.47 10.72
C ALA A 18 18.30 -1.00 9.35
N TRP A 19 18.73 -1.95 8.51
CA TRP A 19 19.21 -1.67 7.17
C TRP A 19 18.14 -1.00 6.28
N LEU A 20 16.90 -1.50 6.32
CA LEU A 20 15.79 -0.92 5.56
C LEU A 20 15.42 0.50 6.03
N ASN A 21 15.54 0.79 7.32
CA ASN A 21 15.30 2.13 7.84
C ASN A 21 16.32 3.12 7.29
N GLU A 22 17.60 2.77 7.25
CA GLU A 22 18.65 3.63 6.71
C GLU A 22 18.50 3.77 5.18
N ALA A 23 18.25 2.68 4.44
CA ALA A 23 17.98 2.75 3.01
C ALA A 23 16.77 3.66 2.69
N ALA A 24 15.74 3.66 3.54
CA ALA A 24 14.58 4.55 3.37
C ALA A 24 14.92 6.02 3.65
N ARG A 25 15.89 6.31 4.52
CA ARG A 25 16.40 7.69 4.70
C ARG A 25 17.11 8.17 3.44
N GLU A 26 17.95 7.33 2.84
CA GLU A 26 18.61 7.62 1.57
C GLU A 26 17.60 7.87 0.45
N VAL A 27 16.54 7.04 0.35
CA VAL A 27 15.42 7.26 -0.58
C VAL A 27 14.70 8.59 -0.33
N ASN A 28 14.49 8.99 0.92
CA ASN A 28 13.89 10.28 1.23
C ASN A 28 14.78 11.45 0.78
N THR A 29 16.10 11.32 0.90
CA THR A 29 17.06 12.31 0.36
C THR A 29 16.91 12.46 -1.14
N VAL A 30 16.87 11.36 -1.89
CA VAL A 30 16.65 11.39 -3.35
C VAL A 30 15.30 12.02 -3.70
N TRP A 31 14.24 11.65 -3.00
CA TRP A 31 12.92 12.24 -3.23
C TRP A 31 12.91 13.76 -3.00
N ASN A 32 13.54 14.22 -1.92
CA ASN A 32 13.60 15.64 -1.57
C ASN A 32 14.45 16.42 -2.56
N TRP A 33 15.57 15.84 -2.99
CA TRP A 33 16.38 16.40 -4.08
C TRP A 33 15.58 16.54 -5.38
N ALA A 34 14.86 15.49 -5.80
CA ALA A 34 14.01 15.54 -6.99
C ALA A 34 12.91 16.61 -6.86
N ALA A 35 12.34 16.77 -5.66
CA ALA A 35 11.33 17.79 -5.38
C ALA A 35 11.90 19.21 -5.51
N GLU A 36 13.09 19.45 -5.00
CA GLU A 36 13.75 20.75 -5.07
C GLU A 36 14.19 21.07 -6.49
N THR A 37 14.92 20.17 -7.14
CA THR A 37 15.45 20.32 -8.49
C THR A 37 14.34 20.58 -9.50
N SER A 38 13.28 19.77 -9.47
CA SER A 38 12.17 19.95 -10.40
C SER A 38 11.36 21.22 -10.13
N THR A 39 11.29 21.69 -8.87
CA THR A 39 10.64 22.96 -8.54
C THR A 39 11.47 24.13 -9.06
N LYS A 40 12.76 24.13 -8.80
CA LYS A 40 13.69 25.16 -9.33
C LYS A 40 13.60 25.26 -10.86
N ALA A 41 13.61 24.13 -11.57
CA ALA A 41 13.49 24.12 -13.04
C ALA A 41 12.15 24.68 -13.55
N ALA A 42 11.06 24.48 -12.82
CA ALA A 42 9.74 24.96 -13.21
C ALA A 42 9.47 26.44 -12.82
N THR A 43 10.25 27.01 -11.90
CA THR A 43 10.10 28.40 -11.42
C THR A 43 11.19 29.35 -11.91
N ARG A 44 12.11 28.88 -12.76
CA ARG A 44 13.19 29.70 -13.32
C ARG A 44 12.67 30.94 -14.05
N THR A 45 13.39 32.02 -13.92
CA THR A 45 13.08 33.31 -14.59
C THR A 45 14.15 33.69 -15.61
N ASP A 46 15.35 33.12 -15.49
CA ASP A 46 16.55 33.39 -16.29
C ASP A 46 16.59 32.65 -17.63
N ILE A 47 15.95 31.48 -17.70
CA ILE A 47 15.84 30.68 -18.93
C ILE A 47 14.45 30.01 -19.00
N LYS A 48 14.19 29.36 -20.14
CA LYS A 48 12.91 28.66 -20.37
C LYS A 48 12.57 27.71 -19.23
N ARG A 49 11.41 27.91 -18.61
CA ARG A 49 10.86 27.04 -17.58
C ARG A 49 10.70 25.63 -18.11
N LYS A 50 11.08 24.64 -17.33
CA LYS A 50 10.97 23.23 -17.70
C LYS A 50 10.20 22.43 -16.67
N TRP A 51 9.15 21.75 -17.11
CA TRP A 51 8.47 20.73 -16.33
C TRP A 51 9.23 19.40 -16.49
N MET A 52 10.12 19.08 -15.55
CA MET A 52 11.01 17.94 -15.64
C MET A 52 10.24 16.62 -15.61
N SER A 53 10.57 15.76 -16.56
CA SER A 53 10.12 14.36 -16.64
C SER A 53 10.94 13.47 -15.69
N GLY A 54 10.50 12.21 -15.54
CA GLY A 54 11.28 11.19 -14.84
C GLY A 54 12.62 10.93 -15.51
N PHE A 55 12.69 11.01 -16.84
CA PHE A 55 13.93 10.85 -17.60
C PHE A 55 14.93 11.99 -17.33
N ASP A 56 14.46 13.24 -17.31
CA ASP A 56 15.31 14.38 -16.98
C ASP A 56 15.95 14.25 -15.58
N LEU A 57 15.14 13.86 -14.59
CA LEU A 57 15.62 13.64 -13.21
C LEU A 57 16.59 12.46 -13.13
N CYS A 58 16.36 11.38 -13.90
CA CYS A 58 17.29 10.26 -13.97
C CYS A 58 18.65 10.67 -14.53
N ASN A 59 18.67 11.46 -15.61
CA ASN A 59 19.91 11.96 -16.21
C ASN A 59 20.69 12.85 -15.23
N LEU A 60 20.01 13.75 -14.54
CA LEU A 60 20.65 14.61 -13.53
C LEU A 60 21.13 13.85 -12.29
N SER A 61 20.59 12.66 -12.02
CA SER A 61 21.02 11.81 -10.91
C SER A 61 22.17 10.87 -11.26
N THR A 62 22.72 10.95 -12.48
CA THR A 62 23.86 10.12 -12.90
C THR A 62 25.06 10.38 -11.98
N GLY A 63 25.75 9.33 -11.55
CA GLY A 63 26.82 9.40 -10.55
C GLY A 63 26.33 9.49 -9.09
N GLY A 64 25.08 9.87 -8.84
CA GLY A 64 24.55 10.08 -7.49
C GLY A 64 24.54 8.85 -6.57
N ALA A 65 24.74 7.64 -7.11
CA ALA A 65 24.80 6.41 -6.31
C ALA A 65 26.06 6.36 -5.40
N GLU A 66 27.09 7.11 -5.69
CA GLU A 66 28.32 7.19 -4.91
C GLU A 66 28.09 7.83 -3.52
N TYR A 67 27.08 8.69 -3.41
CA TYR A 67 26.71 9.35 -2.15
C TYR A 67 25.90 8.47 -1.20
N PHE A 68 25.57 7.23 -1.59
CA PHE A 68 24.70 6.34 -0.82
C PHE A 68 25.34 4.98 -0.60
N GLU A 69 25.24 4.49 0.63
CA GLU A 69 25.78 3.18 0.99
C GLU A 69 24.84 2.02 0.58
N ARG A 70 23.54 2.23 0.76
CA ARG A 70 22.54 1.16 0.73
C ARG A 70 21.74 1.10 -0.55
N ILE A 71 21.40 2.24 -1.14
CA ILE A 71 20.70 2.27 -2.42
C ILE A 71 21.66 2.37 -3.60
N LYS A 72 21.25 1.89 -4.75
CA LYS A 72 22.03 1.90 -5.99
C LYS A 72 21.30 2.68 -7.07
N SER A 73 21.98 2.97 -8.17
CA SER A 73 21.50 3.82 -9.29
C SER A 73 20.07 3.44 -9.76
N GLN A 74 19.76 2.17 -9.87
CA GLN A 74 18.41 1.72 -10.28
C GLN A 74 17.31 2.11 -9.28
N THR A 75 17.60 2.11 -7.97
CA THR A 75 16.66 2.59 -6.96
C THR A 75 16.49 4.11 -7.04
N ILE A 76 17.57 4.86 -7.23
CA ILE A 76 17.54 6.31 -7.43
C ILE A 76 16.68 6.67 -8.63
N GLN A 77 16.95 6.06 -9.78
CA GLN A 77 16.14 6.24 -10.99
C GLN A 77 14.66 5.95 -10.76
N ARG A 78 14.36 4.87 -10.01
CA ARG A 78 12.97 4.53 -9.70
C ARG A 78 12.29 5.58 -8.83
N VAL A 79 12.99 6.15 -7.85
CA VAL A 79 12.49 7.27 -7.03
C VAL A 79 12.21 8.50 -7.88
N CYS A 80 13.12 8.85 -8.80
CA CYS A 80 12.96 9.97 -9.73
C CYS A 80 11.72 9.81 -10.62
N CYS A 81 11.55 8.63 -11.22
CA CYS A 81 10.37 8.32 -12.05
C CYS A 81 9.07 8.39 -11.25
N GLU A 82 9.04 7.82 -10.03
CA GLU A 82 7.86 7.88 -9.15
C GLU A 82 7.54 9.31 -8.71
N TYR A 83 8.55 10.12 -8.40
CA TYR A 83 8.35 11.52 -8.06
C TYR A 83 7.70 12.28 -9.23
N ALA A 84 8.25 12.15 -10.45
CA ALA A 84 7.73 12.82 -11.63
C ALA A 84 6.31 12.39 -11.97
N ALA A 85 6.03 11.07 -11.93
CA ALA A 85 4.70 10.53 -12.16
C ALA A 85 3.66 11.05 -11.14
N LYS A 86 4.02 11.07 -9.85
CA LYS A 86 3.14 11.61 -8.80
C LYS A 86 2.93 13.12 -8.92
N ARG A 87 3.98 13.86 -9.26
CA ARG A 87 3.88 15.30 -9.52
C ARG A 87 2.91 15.60 -10.66
N GLN A 88 3.00 14.85 -11.75
CA GLN A 88 2.09 14.96 -12.90
C GLN A 88 0.66 14.54 -12.53
N GLN A 89 0.49 13.40 -11.85
CA GLN A 89 -0.81 12.89 -11.40
C GLN A 89 -1.58 13.92 -10.56
N PHE A 90 -0.89 14.56 -9.62
CA PHE A 90 -1.50 15.55 -8.73
C PHE A 90 -1.47 16.98 -9.30
N ARG A 91 -0.88 17.19 -10.46
CA ARG A 91 -0.69 18.51 -11.11
C ARG A 91 -0.14 19.58 -10.14
N LYS A 92 0.80 19.18 -9.27
CA LYS A 92 1.39 20.07 -8.26
C LYS A 92 2.80 20.53 -8.69
N LEU A 93 3.08 21.80 -8.48
CA LEU A 93 4.41 22.36 -8.72
C LEU A 93 5.47 21.66 -7.86
N LYS A 94 5.15 21.40 -6.59
CA LYS A 94 6.01 20.71 -5.62
C LYS A 94 5.20 19.70 -4.82
N LEU A 95 5.71 18.47 -4.70
CA LEU A 95 5.21 17.50 -3.77
C LEU A 95 5.85 17.69 -2.39
N ARG A 96 5.15 17.24 -1.35
CA ARG A 96 5.63 17.32 0.03
C ARG A 96 6.96 16.57 0.19
N PHE A 97 7.90 17.17 0.91
CA PHE A 97 9.14 16.52 1.34
C PHE A 97 8.87 15.33 2.25
N ARG A 98 9.71 14.34 2.14
CA ARG A 98 9.68 13.15 2.99
C ARG A 98 10.63 13.34 4.16
N ALA A 99 10.08 13.62 5.34
CA ALA A 99 10.86 13.76 6.56
C ALA A 99 11.35 12.39 7.05
N SER A 100 12.63 12.28 7.40
CA SER A 100 13.23 11.04 7.94
C SER A 100 13.11 10.91 9.46
N GLY A 101 12.70 11.97 10.15
CA GLY A 101 12.54 12.00 11.61
C GLY A 101 11.41 12.91 12.09
N GLY A 102 11.25 12.99 13.43
CA GLY A 102 10.26 13.85 14.07
C GLY A 102 8.81 13.34 13.95
N SER A 103 7.87 14.20 14.37
CA SER A 103 6.43 13.89 14.40
C SER A 103 5.81 13.71 13.01
N LYS A 104 6.41 14.35 11.99
CA LYS A 104 5.97 14.31 10.59
C LYS A 104 6.75 13.29 9.75
N ARG A 105 7.47 12.37 10.40
CA ARG A 105 8.26 11.33 9.70
C ARG A 105 7.43 10.57 8.67
N ALA A 106 7.93 10.50 7.45
CA ALA A 106 7.37 9.66 6.41
C ALA A 106 7.56 8.16 6.75
N LEU A 107 6.59 7.33 6.42
CA LEU A 107 6.77 5.87 6.51
C LEU A 107 7.85 5.44 5.51
N GLY A 108 8.63 4.43 5.90
CA GLY A 108 9.68 3.89 5.06
C GLY A 108 9.10 3.34 3.76
N TRP A 109 9.76 3.67 2.66
CA TRP A 109 9.41 3.24 1.31
C TRP A 109 10.66 3.19 0.45
N ILE A 110 10.91 2.05 -0.20
CA ILE A 110 12.06 1.82 -1.05
C ILE A 110 11.59 1.14 -2.33
N PRO A 111 11.42 1.87 -3.43
CA PRO A 111 11.01 1.29 -4.71
C PRO A 111 12.19 0.63 -5.41
N PHE A 112 11.91 -0.39 -6.23
CA PHE A 112 12.92 -1.08 -7.02
C PHE A 112 12.37 -1.62 -8.35
N LYS A 113 13.26 -1.83 -9.31
CA LYS A 113 12.97 -2.58 -10.55
C LYS A 113 13.08 -4.09 -10.27
N SER A 114 12.42 -4.91 -11.08
CA SER A 114 12.45 -6.39 -10.93
C SER A 114 13.87 -6.96 -10.90
N SER A 115 14.79 -6.41 -11.69
CA SER A 115 16.18 -6.82 -11.75
C SER A 115 17.00 -6.55 -10.48
N CYS A 116 16.51 -5.66 -9.58
CA CYS A 116 17.22 -5.30 -8.35
C CYS A 116 17.10 -6.33 -7.25
N ILE A 117 16.10 -7.21 -7.30
CA ILE A 117 15.84 -8.20 -6.28
C ILE A 117 15.97 -9.60 -6.85
N ARG A 118 16.73 -10.45 -6.19
CA ARG A 118 16.97 -11.83 -6.62
C ARG A 118 16.67 -12.80 -5.48
N LYS A 119 15.97 -13.90 -5.77
CA LYS A 119 15.75 -15.01 -4.84
C LYS A 119 16.96 -15.94 -4.87
N ARG A 120 17.45 -16.35 -3.70
CA ARG A 120 18.49 -17.36 -3.51
C ARG A 120 18.04 -18.30 -2.39
N GLY A 121 17.47 -19.44 -2.76
CA GLY A 121 16.83 -20.33 -1.78
C GLY A 121 15.73 -19.61 -1.01
N LYS A 122 15.78 -19.67 0.32
CA LYS A 122 14.83 -18.99 1.22
C LYS A 122 15.15 -17.49 1.48
N ALA A 123 16.24 -16.97 0.91
CA ALA A 123 16.67 -15.59 1.07
C ALA A 123 16.43 -14.78 -0.22
N LEU A 124 16.23 -13.47 -0.05
CA LEU A 124 16.18 -12.48 -1.11
C LEU A 124 17.40 -11.58 -0.99
N ARG A 125 17.98 -11.18 -2.11
CA ARG A 125 19.09 -10.23 -2.15
C ARG A 125 18.68 -8.94 -2.86
N PHE A 126 18.89 -7.81 -2.20
CA PHE A 126 18.62 -6.47 -2.72
C PHE A 126 19.76 -5.53 -2.35
N CYS A 127 20.33 -4.81 -3.33
CA CYS A 127 21.45 -3.89 -3.14
C CYS A 127 22.61 -4.48 -2.30
N GLY A 128 22.96 -5.76 -2.53
CA GLY A 128 24.01 -6.44 -1.80
C GLY A 128 23.59 -7.09 -0.48
N LYS A 129 22.50 -6.64 0.15
CA LYS A 129 22.00 -7.19 1.42
C LYS A 129 21.11 -8.40 1.19
N ALA A 130 21.38 -9.48 1.91
CA ALA A 130 20.50 -10.64 1.99
C ALA A 130 19.51 -10.44 3.16
N PHE A 131 18.26 -10.84 2.95
CA PHE A 131 17.21 -10.81 3.96
C PHE A 131 16.17 -11.89 3.71
N ARG A 132 15.37 -12.18 4.72
CA ARG A 132 14.32 -13.20 4.65
C ARG A 132 12.95 -12.57 4.85
N VAL A 133 11.95 -13.18 4.26
CA VAL A 133 10.53 -12.83 4.45
C VAL A 133 9.81 -14.01 5.08
N PHE A 134 8.69 -13.73 5.73
CA PHE A 134 7.74 -14.78 6.11
C PHE A 134 7.00 -15.25 4.85
N ASP A 135 6.57 -16.51 4.83
CA ASP A 135 5.84 -17.12 3.70
C ASP A 135 6.61 -17.01 2.36
N SER A 136 7.93 -17.26 2.39
CA SER A 136 8.80 -17.20 1.20
C SER A 136 8.46 -18.21 0.11
N ASP A 137 7.76 -19.28 0.46
CA ASP A 137 7.21 -20.30 -0.44
C ASP A 137 6.24 -19.70 -1.46
N LYS A 138 5.49 -18.66 -1.08
CA LYS A 138 4.61 -17.91 -2.00
C LYS A 138 5.35 -17.22 -3.15
N LEU A 139 6.68 -17.19 -3.13
CA LEU A 139 7.53 -16.67 -4.21
C LEU A 139 8.05 -17.77 -5.15
N GLU A 140 7.65 -19.02 -4.97
CA GLU A 140 8.08 -20.13 -5.84
C GLU A 140 7.31 -20.09 -7.15
N GLY A 141 8.04 -20.23 -8.27
CA GLY A 141 7.45 -20.20 -9.61
C GLY A 141 6.85 -18.85 -10.04
N VAL A 142 6.91 -17.83 -9.22
CA VAL A 142 6.25 -16.55 -9.49
C VAL A 142 7.19 -15.57 -10.19
N LYS A 143 6.77 -15.01 -11.30
CA LYS A 143 7.41 -13.87 -11.96
C LYS A 143 6.84 -12.57 -11.39
N TRP A 144 7.72 -11.71 -10.88
CA TRP A 144 7.32 -10.42 -10.35
C TRP A 144 7.83 -9.26 -11.20
N LYS A 145 7.05 -8.19 -11.24
CA LYS A 145 7.42 -6.90 -11.85
C LYS A 145 8.16 -6.02 -10.82
N GLN A 146 8.29 -4.75 -11.15
CA GLN A 146 8.80 -3.76 -10.20
C GLN A 146 7.97 -3.75 -8.91
N GLY A 147 8.63 -3.58 -7.77
CA GLY A 147 7.99 -3.59 -6.46
C GLY A 147 8.54 -2.54 -5.52
N ASN A 148 8.20 -2.68 -4.26
CA ASN A 148 8.77 -1.83 -3.21
C ASN A 148 8.84 -2.54 -1.86
N PHE A 149 9.72 -2.04 -0.98
CA PHE A 149 9.59 -2.26 0.45
C PHE A 149 8.78 -1.12 1.05
N ALA A 150 7.81 -1.45 1.91
CA ALA A 150 6.96 -0.48 2.58
C ALA A 150 6.91 -0.74 4.08
N GLN A 151 7.02 0.34 4.87
CA GLN A 151 6.92 0.28 6.33
C GLN A 151 5.50 0.65 6.77
N ASP A 152 4.93 -0.11 7.70
CA ASP A 152 3.67 0.25 8.32
C ASP A 152 3.84 1.25 9.47
N ALA A 153 2.72 1.77 10.00
CA ALA A 153 2.71 2.75 11.08
C ALA A 153 3.28 2.23 12.42
N VAL A 154 3.43 0.91 12.57
CA VAL A 154 4.00 0.28 13.77
C VAL A 154 5.50 0.05 13.62
N GLY A 155 6.03 0.14 12.38
CA GLY A 155 7.44 -0.03 12.07
C GLY A 155 7.78 -1.37 11.43
N ASP A 156 6.79 -2.23 11.17
CA ASP A 156 7.00 -3.48 10.45
C ASP A 156 7.23 -3.21 8.95
N TRP A 157 8.16 -3.93 8.36
CA TRP A 157 8.47 -3.85 6.93
C TRP A 157 7.84 -4.97 6.13
N PHE A 158 7.39 -4.63 4.94
CA PHE A 158 6.78 -5.53 3.98
C PHE A 158 7.44 -5.40 2.62
N LEU A 159 7.66 -6.52 1.97
CA LEU A 159 7.96 -6.61 0.56
C LEU A 159 6.65 -6.68 -0.21
N CYS A 160 6.42 -5.72 -1.11
CA CYS A 160 5.23 -5.65 -1.96
C CYS A 160 5.66 -5.91 -3.41
N LEU A 161 5.20 -7.03 -3.98
CA LEU A 161 5.53 -7.48 -5.33
C LEU A 161 4.24 -7.63 -6.14
N PRO A 162 4.03 -6.83 -7.18
CA PRO A 162 3.01 -7.11 -8.18
C PRO A 162 3.40 -8.37 -8.97
N VAL A 163 2.51 -9.35 -8.98
CA VAL A 163 2.66 -10.62 -9.69
C VAL A 163 1.50 -10.82 -10.64
N GLU A 164 1.75 -11.43 -11.77
CA GLU A 164 0.70 -11.86 -12.69
C GLU A 164 0.16 -13.20 -12.23
N VAL A 165 -1.15 -13.31 -12.19
CA VAL A 165 -1.87 -14.53 -11.82
C VAL A 165 -2.82 -14.85 -12.96
N GLU A 166 -2.83 -16.10 -13.39
CA GLU A 166 -3.80 -16.57 -14.37
C GLU A 166 -5.20 -16.60 -13.75
N VAL A 167 -6.18 -16.17 -14.54
CA VAL A 167 -7.58 -16.27 -14.16
C VAL A 167 -8.04 -17.69 -14.46
N ILE A 168 -8.28 -18.46 -13.44
CA ILE A 168 -8.98 -19.74 -13.56
C ILE A 168 -10.47 -19.40 -13.50
N HIS A 169 -11.16 -19.51 -14.62
CA HIS A 169 -12.60 -19.37 -14.69
C HIS A 169 -13.26 -20.69 -14.29
N ASP A 170 -13.37 -20.93 -12.99
CA ASP A 170 -14.38 -21.85 -12.50
C ASP A 170 -15.73 -21.12 -12.63
N VAL A 171 -16.66 -21.70 -13.39
CA VAL A 171 -17.99 -21.12 -13.55
C VAL A 171 -18.70 -21.18 -12.22
N ALA A 172 -19.02 -20.02 -11.64
CA ALA A 172 -19.74 -19.96 -10.38
C ALA A 172 -21.14 -20.58 -10.56
N PRO A 173 -21.64 -21.34 -9.56
CA PRO A 173 -22.86 -22.14 -9.67
C PRO A 173 -24.14 -21.30 -9.77
N LYS A 174 -24.15 -20.07 -9.23
CA LYS A 174 -25.31 -19.18 -9.22
C LYS A 174 -25.14 -18.03 -10.20
N GLU A 175 -26.21 -17.62 -10.84
CA GLU A 175 -26.19 -16.61 -11.89
C GLU A 175 -25.91 -15.21 -11.35
N ALA A 176 -26.72 -14.72 -10.43
CA ALA A 176 -26.60 -13.35 -9.95
C ALA A 176 -26.97 -13.20 -8.47
N VAL A 177 -26.41 -12.16 -7.83
CA VAL A 177 -26.76 -11.75 -6.46
C VAL A 177 -26.77 -10.23 -6.33
N GLY A 178 -27.77 -9.69 -5.63
CA GLY A 178 -27.81 -8.31 -5.15
C GLY A 178 -27.21 -8.21 -3.74
N VAL A 179 -26.42 -7.16 -3.49
CA VAL A 179 -25.81 -6.91 -2.18
C VAL A 179 -26.21 -5.51 -1.71
N ASP A 180 -27.02 -5.45 -0.66
CA ASP A 180 -27.35 -4.21 0.03
C ASP A 180 -26.33 -3.91 1.15
N LEU A 181 -26.00 -2.62 1.32
CA LEU A 181 -25.01 -2.15 2.29
C LEU A 181 -25.67 -1.41 3.44
N GLY A 182 -25.48 -1.88 4.67
CA GLY A 182 -26.08 -1.32 5.86
C GLY A 182 -25.10 -1.12 7.04
N LEU A 183 -25.62 -0.52 8.13
CA LEU A 183 -24.86 -0.32 9.38
C LEU A 183 -25.22 -1.33 10.46
N LYS A 184 -26.41 -1.96 10.42
CA LYS A 184 -26.79 -3.06 11.30
C LYS A 184 -26.07 -4.33 10.87
N ALA A 185 -26.22 -4.70 9.62
CA ALA A 185 -25.36 -5.63 8.90
C ALA A 185 -24.53 -4.82 7.90
N ILE A 186 -23.26 -5.20 7.68
CA ILE A 186 -22.38 -4.51 6.74
C ILE A 186 -22.86 -4.71 5.30
N ALA A 187 -23.32 -5.92 5.01
CA ALA A 187 -23.88 -6.31 3.74
C ALA A 187 -24.92 -7.42 3.94
N THR A 188 -25.98 -7.38 3.14
CA THR A 188 -27.00 -8.43 3.07
C THR A 188 -27.21 -8.78 1.61
N THR A 189 -27.19 -10.06 1.27
CA THR A 189 -27.43 -10.51 -0.10
C THR A 189 -28.92 -10.76 -0.35
N SER A 190 -29.32 -10.73 -1.63
CA SER A 190 -30.68 -11.14 -2.04
C SER A 190 -31.02 -12.57 -1.64
N ASP A 191 -30.02 -13.43 -1.49
CA ASP A 191 -30.18 -14.85 -1.09
C ASP A 191 -30.21 -15.04 0.44
N GLY A 192 -30.17 -13.93 1.22
CA GLY A 192 -30.25 -13.97 2.68
C GLY A 192 -28.93 -14.13 3.41
N ASP A 193 -27.79 -14.17 2.73
CA ASP A 193 -26.48 -14.15 3.38
C ASP A 193 -26.21 -12.78 4.02
N VAL A 194 -25.73 -12.79 5.26
CA VAL A 194 -25.49 -11.57 6.03
C VAL A 194 -24.05 -11.49 6.48
N LEU A 195 -23.42 -10.34 6.21
CA LEU A 195 -22.16 -9.96 6.83
C LEU A 195 -22.46 -9.04 8.03
N GLU A 196 -22.40 -9.60 9.21
CA GLU A 196 -22.66 -8.89 10.45
C GLU A 196 -21.72 -7.73 10.71
N ALA A 197 -22.22 -6.69 11.38
CA ALA A 197 -21.41 -5.57 11.82
C ALA A 197 -20.44 -6.01 12.92
N GLY A 198 -19.16 -6.15 12.57
CA GLY A 198 -18.11 -6.59 13.50
C GLY A 198 -17.81 -5.59 14.62
N ARG A 199 -18.28 -4.34 14.49
CA ARG A 199 -18.09 -3.23 15.46
C ARG A 199 -16.68 -3.19 16.05
N TRP A 200 -15.67 -3.43 15.19
CA TRP A 200 -14.27 -3.61 15.59
C TRP A 200 -13.72 -2.42 16.37
N THR A 201 -14.07 -1.20 15.95
CA THR A 201 -13.65 0.02 16.67
C THR A 201 -14.25 0.06 18.07
N HIS A 202 -15.51 -0.34 18.25
CA HIS A 202 -16.17 -0.39 19.56
C HIS A 202 -15.54 -1.47 20.46
N ARG A 203 -15.30 -2.68 19.93
CA ARG A 203 -14.66 -3.80 20.65
C ARG A 203 -13.32 -3.45 21.28
N TYR A 204 -12.58 -2.53 20.69
CA TYR A 204 -11.26 -2.13 21.16
C TYR A 204 -11.24 -0.73 21.77
N ALA A 205 -12.41 -0.06 21.95
CA ALA A 205 -12.52 1.31 22.39
C ALA A 205 -11.83 1.56 23.72
N ASP A 206 -12.09 0.75 24.74
CA ASP A 206 -11.53 0.93 26.09
C ASP A 206 -10.02 0.73 26.11
N LYS A 207 -9.53 -0.29 25.40
CA LYS A 207 -8.08 -0.54 25.24
C LYS A 207 -7.39 0.60 24.54
N LEU A 208 -8.03 1.18 23.52
CA LEU A 208 -7.51 2.32 22.79
C LEU A 208 -7.50 3.57 23.66
N ALA A 209 -8.59 3.87 24.37
CA ALA A 209 -8.70 5.00 25.28
C ALA A 209 -7.65 4.92 26.42
N MET A 210 -7.44 3.73 26.98
CA MET A 210 -6.42 3.51 28.00
C MET A 210 -5.01 3.78 27.44
N ALA A 211 -4.69 3.25 26.25
CA ALA A 211 -3.40 3.47 25.62
C ALA A 211 -3.17 4.95 25.28
N GLN A 212 -4.21 5.68 24.87
CA GLN A 212 -4.16 7.11 24.57
C GLN A 212 -3.95 7.94 25.84
N ARG A 213 -4.72 7.70 26.91
CA ARG A 213 -4.56 8.39 28.22
C ARG A 213 -3.17 8.22 28.80
N ARG A 214 -2.58 7.02 28.68
CA ARG A 214 -1.21 6.73 29.12
C ARG A 214 -0.11 7.21 28.16
N GLY A 215 -0.44 7.89 27.06
CA GLY A 215 0.53 8.33 26.07
C GLY A 215 1.25 7.21 25.31
N HIS A 216 0.77 5.97 25.39
CA HIS A 216 1.39 4.79 24.77
C HIS A 216 1.12 4.75 23.25
N LYS A 217 1.68 5.70 22.50
CA LYS A 217 1.46 5.89 21.06
C LYS A 217 1.69 4.62 20.21
N LYS A 218 2.73 3.83 20.57
CA LYS A 218 3.04 2.57 19.85
C LYS A 218 1.94 1.52 20.07
N GLN A 219 1.40 1.43 21.26
CA GLN A 219 0.30 0.52 21.60
C GLN A 219 -0.99 0.94 20.90
N ALA A 220 -1.34 2.23 20.91
CA ALA A 220 -2.50 2.74 20.17
C ALA A 220 -2.41 2.40 18.68
N LYS A 221 -1.26 2.59 18.03
CA LYS A 221 -1.03 2.17 16.64
C LYS A 221 -1.21 0.67 16.42
N ARG A 222 -0.77 -0.18 17.36
CA ARG A 222 -0.99 -1.64 17.29
C ARG A 222 -2.46 -2.01 17.36
N ILE A 223 -3.23 -1.33 18.22
CA ILE A 223 -4.68 -1.53 18.34
C ILE A 223 -5.38 -1.13 17.05
N HIS A 224 -5.09 0.05 16.51
CA HIS A 224 -5.64 0.46 15.21
C HIS A 224 -5.31 -0.52 14.07
N ARG A 225 -4.08 -1.04 14.04
CA ARG A 225 -3.71 -2.08 13.08
C ARG A 225 -4.51 -3.36 13.25
N LYS A 226 -4.77 -3.78 14.51
CA LYS A 226 -5.60 -4.97 14.78
C LYS A 226 -7.03 -4.76 14.30
N ILE A 227 -7.64 -3.62 14.61
CA ILE A 227 -8.98 -3.25 14.12
C ILE A 227 -9.05 -3.34 12.59
N ALA A 228 -8.10 -2.70 11.89
CA ALA A 228 -8.05 -2.72 10.43
C ALA A 228 -7.89 -4.14 9.86
N ARG A 229 -7.10 -5.01 10.50
CA ARG A 229 -6.91 -6.40 10.07
C ARG A 229 -8.14 -7.26 10.29
N CYS A 230 -8.82 -7.15 11.43
CA CYS A 230 -10.07 -7.86 11.68
C CYS A 230 -11.15 -7.50 10.66
N ARG A 231 -11.28 -6.19 10.35
CA ARG A 231 -12.18 -5.71 9.31
C ARG A 231 -11.82 -6.29 7.95
N ALA A 232 -10.57 -6.15 7.55
CA ALA A 232 -10.11 -6.64 6.25
C ALA A 232 -10.32 -8.15 6.10
N ASP A 233 -10.06 -8.96 7.13
CA ASP A 233 -10.25 -10.41 7.11
C ASP A 233 -11.72 -10.78 6.89
N ALA A 234 -12.65 -10.16 7.64
CA ALA A 234 -14.08 -10.41 7.49
C ALA A 234 -14.58 -10.06 6.08
N LEU A 235 -14.20 -8.87 5.58
CA LEU A 235 -14.56 -8.44 4.24
C LEU A 235 -13.94 -9.32 3.15
N HIS A 236 -12.70 -9.78 3.34
CA HIS A 236 -12.06 -10.70 2.39
C HIS A 236 -12.75 -12.08 2.33
N LYS A 237 -13.15 -12.61 3.47
CA LYS A 237 -13.89 -13.88 3.53
C LYS A 237 -15.23 -13.76 2.81
N PHE A 238 -15.99 -12.71 3.13
CA PHE A 238 -17.28 -12.46 2.50
C PHE A 238 -17.16 -12.21 0.99
N SER A 239 -16.29 -11.31 0.56
CA SER A 239 -16.09 -11.05 -0.86
C SER A 239 -15.55 -12.26 -1.63
N ARG A 240 -14.77 -13.16 -0.97
CA ARG A 240 -14.32 -14.40 -1.60
C ARG A 240 -15.48 -15.38 -1.77
N LYS A 241 -16.33 -15.49 -0.75
CA LYS A 241 -17.56 -16.31 -0.83
C LYS A 241 -18.40 -15.88 -2.02
N LEU A 242 -18.72 -14.59 -2.14
CA LEU A 242 -19.54 -14.07 -3.24
C LEU A 242 -18.93 -14.35 -4.62
N VAL A 243 -17.64 -14.09 -4.80
CA VAL A 243 -16.97 -14.33 -6.10
C VAL A 243 -16.91 -15.82 -6.46
N ASN A 244 -16.85 -16.71 -5.47
CA ASN A 244 -16.86 -18.15 -5.74
C ASN A 244 -18.28 -18.70 -6.03
N GLU A 245 -19.33 -18.03 -5.55
CA GLU A 245 -20.71 -18.53 -5.64
C GLU A 245 -21.51 -17.90 -6.78
N TYR A 246 -21.17 -16.68 -7.22
CA TYR A 246 -21.99 -15.92 -8.17
C TYR A 246 -21.20 -15.42 -9.38
N GLN A 247 -21.82 -15.45 -10.55
CA GLN A 247 -21.25 -14.93 -11.82
C GLN A 247 -21.40 -13.42 -11.89
N ILE A 248 -22.54 -12.89 -11.44
CA ILE A 248 -22.84 -11.45 -11.46
C ILE A 248 -23.11 -10.98 -10.02
N ILE A 249 -22.40 -9.95 -9.58
CA ILE A 249 -22.56 -9.37 -8.24
C ILE A 249 -22.92 -7.89 -8.41
N THR A 250 -24.16 -7.55 -8.07
CA THR A 250 -24.64 -6.16 -8.06
C THR A 250 -24.57 -5.62 -6.63
N ILE A 251 -23.88 -4.48 -6.43
CA ILE A 251 -23.73 -3.88 -5.10
C ILE A 251 -24.33 -2.47 -5.06
N GLY A 252 -25.13 -2.21 -4.01
CA GLY A 252 -25.76 -0.91 -3.79
C GLY A 252 -24.74 0.24 -3.77
N ASP A 253 -25.10 1.38 -4.38
CA ASP A 253 -24.24 2.57 -4.41
C ASP A 253 -24.47 3.45 -3.19
N VAL A 254 -23.79 3.14 -2.11
CA VAL A 254 -23.78 3.96 -0.89
C VAL A 254 -22.52 4.83 -0.87
N SER A 255 -22.71 6.15 -0.83
CA SER A 255 -21.59 7.11 -0.77
C SER A 255 -21.02 7.19 0.65
N SER A 256 -20.03 6.33 0.93
CA SER A 256 -19.28 6.34 2.20
C SER A 256 -18.68 7.72 2.52
N SER A 257 -18.23 8.47 1.51
CA SER A 257 -17.60 9.78 1.68
C SER A 257 -18.58 10.86 2.14
N LYS A 258 -19.83 10.82 1.70
CA LYS A 258 -20.88 11.73 2.16
C LYS A 258 -21.30 11.38 3.60
N LEU A 259 -21.54 10.08 3.88
CA LEU A 259 -21.97 9.62 5.21
C LEU A 259 -20.87 9.75 6.27
N ALA A 260 -19.61 9.68 5.91
CA ALA A 260 -18.47 9.91 6.81
C ALA A 260 -18.36 11.37 7.32
N LYS A 261 -19.15 12.30 6.77
CA LYS A 261 -19.26 13.68 7.27
C LYS A 261 -20.41 13.88 8.26
N THR A 262 -21.17 12.85 8.55
CA THR A 262 -22.34 12.88 9.46
C THR A 262 -21.98 12.33 10.85
N LYS A 263 -22.96 12.36 11.78
CA LYS A 263 -22.85 11.74 13.11
C LYS A 263 -22.59 10.21 13.04
N MET A 264 -22.87 9.57 11.90
CA MET A 264 -22.63 8.14 11.64
C MET A 264 -21.21 7.83 11.18
N ALA A 265 -20.34 8.82 11.01
CA ALA A 265 -18.98 8.69 10.47
C ALA A 265 -18.19 7.50 11.03
N LYS A 266 -18.22 7.31 12.35
CA LYS A 266 -17.49 6.22 13.03
C LYS A 266 -17.99 4.85 12.59
N SER A 267 -19.29 4.64 12.51
CA SER A 267 -19.90 3.38 12.07
C SER A 267 -19.68 3.12 10.58
N VAL A 268 -19.81 4.15 9.75
CA VAL A 268 -19.55 4.09 8.30
C VAL A 268 -18.10 3.72 8.01
N LEU A 269 -17.15 4.34 8.69
CA LEU A 269 -15.73 4.02 8.53
C LEU A 269 -15.39 2.63 9.08
N ASP A 270 -16.12 2.16 10.09
CA ASP A 270 -15.93 0.83 10.66
C ASP A 270 -16.56 -0.28 9.79
N SER A 271 -17.61 -0.01 9.02
CA SER A 271 -18.20 -0.98 8.09
C SER A 271 -17.27 -1.34 6.93
N GLY A 272 -16.48 -0.37 6.43
CA GLY A 272 -15.49 -0.62 5.40
C GLY A 272 -16.06 -0.89 3.99
N TRP A 273 -17.23 -0.35 3.64
CA TRP A 273 -17.90 -0.57 2.35
C TRP A 273 -17.02 -0.29 1.14
N GLY A 274 -16.23 0.79 1.17
CA GLY A 274 -15.28 1.08 0.11
C GLY A 274 -14.21 0.00 -0.08
N MET A 275 -13.80 -0.66 1.02
CA MET A 275 -12.87 -1.80 0.97
C MET A 275 -13.57 -3.03 0.37
N LEU A 276 -14.82 -3.31 0.74
CA LEU A 276 -15.59 -4.41 0.17
C LEU A 276 -15.77 -4.25 -1.34
N LYS A 277 -16.21 -3.06 -1.80
CA LYS A 277 -16.32 -2.74 -3.23
C LYS A 277 -14.99 -2.96 -3.97
N ALA A 278 -13.89 -2.41 -3.44
CA ALA A 278 -12.57 -2.60 -4.03
C ALA A 278 -12.12 -4.06 -4.09
N GLN A 279 -12.46 -4.87 -3.08
CA GLN A 279 -12.14 -6.30 -3.05
C GLN A 279 -12.96 -7.09 -4.07
N LEU A 280 -14.22 -6.78 -4.27
CA LEU A 280 -15.06 -7.41 -5.30
C LEU A 280 -14.57 -7.08 -6.71
N ILE A 281 -14.23 -5.82 -6.98
CA ILE A 281 -13.68 -5.39 -8.28
C ILE A 281 -12.34 -6.08 -8.58
N SER A 282 -11.53 -6.36 -7.54
CA SER A 282 -10.16 -6.91 -7.70
C SER A 282 -10.09 -8.43 -7.74
N LYS A 283 -11.18 -9.14 -7.60
CA LYS A 283 -11.24 -10.60 -7.56
C LYS A 283 -11.95 -11.19 -8.76
#